data_25dff55e0cbbca345c08eea0ec5c37e8
#
_entry.id   25dff55e0cbbca345c08eea0ec5c37e8
#
_cell.length_a   1.000
_cell.length_b   1.000
_cell.length_c   1.000
_cell.angle_alpha   90.00
_cell.angle_beta   90.00
_cell.angle_gamma   90.00
#
_symmetry.space_group_name_H-M   'P 1'
#
loop_
_entity.id
_entity.type
_entity.pdbx_description
1 polymer ?
#
loop_
_entity_poly.entity_id
_entity_poly.type
_entity_poly.pdbx_seq_one_letter_code
_entity_poly.pdbx_strand_id
1 'polypeptide(L)'
;KAQNLSNTTPQKTQYTLDLERIASLQPIRTTFPNLVYFGKYLPLPVFKRTVETGKRMASYTSQSIDRYNKMITENPSNPKKTLFTKLFDTEKGGLTPEEIKNEAQGYIVAGSDTTAVTLTYLTYAVCGNKQIRDKLVAEVAALSEPIHDNDLRSLPYLNMVISETLRLHTAVPFGLPRAVPSGGASFKGYFLPSGATVSTQSYSLHRDPTVFPDPDT
;
A
#
# COMPACT_ATOMS: atom_id res chain seq x y z
N LYS A 1 -19.36 31.87 2.21
CA LYS A 1 -18.95 31.93 3.65
C LYS A 1 -17.88 30.88 3.83
N ALA A 2 -16.59 31.30 3.82
CA ALA A 2 -15.48 30.44 4.18
C ALA A 2 -15.65 30.09 5.67
N GLN A 3 -15.91 28.81 5.96
CA GLN A 3 -15.82 28.32 7.32
C GLN A 3 -14.34 28.34 7.72
N ASN A 4 -14.05 29.03 8.82
CA ASN A 4 -12.76 28.99 9.49
C ASN A 4 -12.41 27.52 9.77
N LEU A 5 -11.51 26.94 8.97
CA LEU A 5 -10.81 25.73 9.34
C LEU A 5 -9.96 26.09 10.56
N SER A 6 -10.47 25.75 11.73
CA SER A 6 -9.75 25.91 12.99
C SER A 6 -8.40 25.20 12.87
N ASN A 7 -7.33 25.86 13.32
CA ASN A 7 -5.93 25.39 13.34
C ASN A 7 -5.70 24.18 14.28
N THR A 8 -6.65 23.28 14.42
CA THR A 8 -6.46 22.00 15.11
C THR A 8 -5.96 20.98 14.09
N THR A 9 -4.69 20.65 14.16
CA THR A 9 -4.11 19.51 13.44
C THR A 9 -5.02 18.30 13.69
N PRO A 10 -5.59 17.67 12.63
CA PRO A 10 -6.49 16.54 12.84
C PRO A 10 -5.76 15.45 13.62
N GLN A 11 -6.31 15.07 14.76
CA GLN A 11 -5.71 14.03 15.59
C GLN A 11 -5.79 12.71 14.84
N LYS A 12 -4.61 12.11 14.53
CA LYS A 12 -4.53 10.82 13.85
C LYS A 12 -5.25 9.74 14.68
N THR A 13 -6.03 8.91 14.01
CA THR A 13 -6.66 7.76 14.67
C THR A 13 -5.61 6.74 15.10
N GLN A 14 -5.93 5.91 16.11
CA GLN A 14 -5.02 4.84 16.54
C GLN A 14 -4.69 3.88 15.39
N TYR A 15 -5.66 3.60 14.52
CA TYR A 15 -5.46 2.78 13.32
C TYR A 15 -4.39 3.38 12.39
N THR A 16 -4.45 4.67 12.09
CA THR A 16 -3.46 5.37 11.26
C THR A 16 -2.06 5.31 11.90
N LEU A 17 -1.97 5.53 13.21
CA LEU A 17 -0.69 5.43 13.94
C LEU A 17 -0.11 4.00 13.91
N ASP A 18 -0.96 2.99 13.95
CA ASP A 18 -0.55 1.59 13.87
C ASP A 18 -0.05 1.23 12.46
N LEU A 19 -0.71 1.71 11.38
CA LEU A 19 -0.26 1.55 10.01
C LEU A 19 1.11 2.21 9.78
N GLU A 20 1.28 3.48 10.19
CA GLU A 20 2.55 4.20 10.07
C GLU A 20 3.70 3.46 10.79
N ARG A 21 3.41 2.88 11.96
CA ARG A 21 4.39 2.10 12.71
C ARG A 21 4.78 0.82 11.99
N ILE A 22 3.81 0.10 11.40
CA ILE A 22 4.09 -1.10 10.61
C ILE A 22 4.96 -0.73 9.41
N ALA A 23 4.60 0.31 8.66
CA ALA A 23 5.33 0.78 7.50
C ALA A 23 6.78 1.16 7.85
N SER A 24 6.99 1.92 8.94
CA SER A 24 8.33 2.35 9.38
C SER A 24 9.23 1.19 9.84
N LEU A 25 8.64 0.10 10.35
CA LEU A 25 9.40 -1.07 10.79
C LEU A 25 9.67 -2.08 9.68
N GLN A 26 8.99 -1.98 8.55
CA GLN A 26 9.11 -2.95 7.46
C GLN A 26 10.54 -3.07 6.91
N PRO A 27 11.30 -1.99 6.65
CA PRO A 27 12.70 -2.10 6.23
C PRO A 27 13.57 -2.83 7.25
N ILE A 28 13.35 -2.58 8.54
CA ILE A 28 14.10 -3.25 9.63
C ILE A 28 13.78 -4.74 9.67
N ARG A 29 12.51 -5.11 9.51
CA ARG A 29 12.08 -6.52 9.48
C ARG A 29 12.66 -7.29 8.30
N THR A 30 12.74 -6.66 7.14
CA THR A 30 13.29 -7.30 5.94
C THR A 30 14.81 -7.42 5.97
N THR A 31 15.50 -6.44 6.56
CA THR A 31 16.96 -6.42 6.63
C THR A 31 17.52 -7.23 7.81
N PHE A 32 16.85 -7.15 8.97
CA PHE A 32 17.27 -7.77 10.22
C PHE A 32 16.15 -8.60 10.86
N PRO A 33 15.68 -9.68 10.22
CA PRO A 33 14.53 -10.46 10.72
C PRO A 33 14.76 -11.04 12.11
N ASN A 34 16.00 -11.50 12.40
CA ASN A 34 16.36 -12.04 13.70
C ASN A 34 16.34 -11.00 14.82
N LEU A 35 16.71 -9.75 14.53
CA LEU A 35 16.62 -8.66 15.50
C LEU A 35 15.19 -8.41 15.94
N VAL A 36 14.24 -8.42 15.00
CA VAL A 36 12.82 -8.23 15.31
C VAL A 36 12.25 -9.45 16.02
N TYR A 37 12.65 -10.66 15.61
CA TYR A 37 12.18 -11.89 16.24
C TYR A 37 12.63 -11.99 17.70
N PHE A 38 13.91 -11.76 18.01
CA PHE A 38 14.41 -11.80 19.39
C PHE A 38 14.10 -10.54 20.18
N GLY A 39 13.91 -9.41 19.50
CA GLY A 39 13.57 -8.12 20.12
C GLY A 39 12.29 -8.15 20.95
N LYS A 40 11.31 -9.00 20.58
CA LYS A 40 10.06 -9.18 21.37
C LYS A 40 10.28 -9.62 22.83
N TYR A 41 11.43 -10.23 23.12
CA TYR A 41 11.80 -10.67 24.47
C TYR A 41 12.56 -9.59 25.25
N LEU A 42 12.99 -8.51 24.59
CA LEU A 42 13.69 -7.42 25.23
C LEU A 42 12.70 -6.43 25.85
N PRO A 43 12.93 -5.96 27.08
CA PRO A 43 12.01 -5.03 27.78
C PRO A 43 12.14 -3.59 27.26
N LEU A 44 12.42 -3.41 25.98
CA LEU A 44 12.56 -2.11 25.37
C LEU A 44 11.20 -1.58 24.86
N PRO A 45 10.89 -0.30 25.10
CA PRO A 45 9.59 0.29 24.74
C PRO A 45 9.24 0.15 23.24
N VAL A 46 10.23 0.17 22.36
CA VAL A 46 10.01 0.04 20.91
C VAL A 46 9.45 -1.34 20.55
N PHE A 47 9.99 -2.41 21.14
CA PHE A 47 9.49 -3.76 20.88
C PHE A 47 8.15 -4.02 21.52
N LYS A 48 7.92 -3.52 22.76
CA LYS A 48 6.63 -3.60 23.43
C LYS A 48 5.53 -2.95 22.57
N ARG A 49 5.77 -1.74 22.09
CA ARG A 49 4.84 -1.02 21.20
C ARG A 49 4.58 -1.76 19.90
N THR A 50 5.60 -2.43 19.34
CA THR A 50 5.45 -3.25 18.12
C THR A 50 4.51 -4.43 18.36
N VAL A 51 4.67 -5.14 19.49
CA VAL A 51 3.79 -6.25 19.86
C VAL A 51 2.34 -5.77 20.07
N GLU A 52 2.15 -4.64 20.75
CA GLU A 52 0.83 -4.04 20.95
C GLU A 52 0.17 -3.63 19.64
N THR A 53 0.94 -3.02 18.72
CA THR A 53 0.47 -2.70 17.36
C THR A 53 0.03 -3.97 16.63
N GLY A 54 0.80 -5.04 16.67
CA GLY A 54 0.43 -6.32 16.07
C GLY A 54 -0.88 -6.88 16.61
N LYS A 55 -1.08 -6.82 17.94
CA LYS A 55 -2.34 -7.26 18.58
C LYS A 55 -3.55 -6.43 18.13
N ARG A 56 -3.41 -5.09 18.02
CA ARG A 56 -4.49 -4.23 17.54
C ARG A 56 -4.82 -4.50 16.08
N MET A 57 -3.80 -4.67 15.24
CA MET A 57 -4.01 -5.02 13.82
C MET A 57 -4.71 -6.37 13.67
N ALA A 58 -4.35 -7.37 14.43
CA ALA A 58 -5.05 -8.64 14.48
C ALA A 58 -6.51 -8.50 14.91
N SER A 59 -6.81 -7.59 15.85
CA SER A 59 -8.18 -7.26 16.25
C SER A 59 -8.97 -6.58 15.13
N TYR A 60 -8.40 -5.60 14.44
CA TYR A 60 -9.03 -4.96 13.26
C TYR A 60 -9.34 -5.97 12.17
N THR A 61 -8.43 -6.90 11.92
CA THR A 61 -8.64 -7.98 10.94
C THR A 61 -9.79 -8.88 11.34
N SER A 62 -9.84 -9.35 12.60
CA SER A 62 -10.93 -10.18 13.10
C SER A 62 -12.27 -9.47 12.97
N GLN A 63 -12.38 -8.21 13.38
CA GLN A 63 -13.59 -7.41 13.23
C GLN A 63 -14.01 -7.24 11.75
N SER A 64 -13.07 -7.19 10.82
CA SER A 64 -13.36 -7.09 9.39
C SER A 64 -13.90 -8.40 8.83
N ILE A 65 -13.36 -9.53 9.27
CA ILE A 65 -13.85 -10.87 8.94
C ILE A 65 -15.26 -11.06 9.51
N ASP A 66 -15.49 -10.68 10.78
CA ASP A 66 -16.81 -10.79 11.42
C ASP A 66 -17.87 -9.95 10.67
N ARG A 67 -17.53 -8.73 10.25
CA ARG A 67 -18.40 -7.90 9.42
C ARG A 67 -18.71 -8.53 8.07
N TYR A 68 -17.72 -9.15 7.43
CA TYR A 68 -17.91 -9.88 6.19
C TYR A 68 -18.86 -11.06 6.38
N ASN A 69 -18.64 -11.90 7.40
CA ASN A 69 -19.49 -13.04 7.71
C ASN A 69 -20.93 -12.61 8.00
N LYS A 70 -21.12 -11.55 8.78
CA LYS A 70 -22.45 -10.96 9.04
C LYS A 70 -23.14 -10.52 7.75
N MET A 71 -22.42 -9.80 6.87
CA MET A 71 -22.95 -9.32 5.59
C MET A 71 -23.43 -10.48 4.69
N ILE A 72 -22.70 -11.61 4.65
CA ILE A 72 -23.11 -12.81 3.89
C ILE A 72 -24.34 -13.46 4.53
N THR A 73 -24.37 -13.56 5.85
CA THR A 73 -25.49 -14.16 6.58
C THR A 73 -26.77 -13.36 6.42
N GLU A 74 -26.68 -12.03 6.35
CA GLU A 74 -27.84 -11.13 6.14
C GLU A 74 -28.37 -11.16 4.71
N ASN A 75 -27.56 -11.54 3.72
CA ASN A 75 -27.95 -11.55 2.31
C ASN A 75 -27.45 -12.81 1.57
N PRO A 76 -27.89 -14.02 1.96
CA PRO A 76 -27.32 -15.26 1.43
C PRO A 76 -27.64 -15.49 -0.05
N SER A 77 -28.75 -14.95 -0.55
CA SER A 77 -29.19 -15.13 -1.95
C SER A 77 -28.40 -14.29 -2.96
N ASN A 78 -27.81 -13.17 -2.52
CA ASN A 78 -26.99 -12.30 -3.37
C ASN A 78 -25.89 -11.62 -2.55
N PRO A 79 -24.88 -12.36 -2.10
CA PRO A 79 -23.82 -11.82 -1.27
C PRO A 79 -22.97 -10.82 -2.08
N LYS A 80 -22.75 -9.64 -1.52
CA LYS A 80 -21.86 -8.64 -2.14
C LYS A 80 -20.45 -9.21 -2.28
N LYS A 81 -19.96 -9.32 -3.52
CA LYS A 81 -18.59 -9.77 -3.79
C LYS A 81 -17.59 -8.76 -3.25
N THR A 82 -16.65 -9.23 -2.46
CA THR A 82 -15.54 -8.46 -1.88
C THR A 82 -14.22 -9.22 -2.10
N LEU A 83 -13.10 -8.62 -1.73
CA LEU A 83 -11.81 -9.33 -1.73
C LEU A 83 -11.84 -10.58 -0.83
N PHE A 84 -12.58 -10.53 0.28
CA PHE A 84 -12.73 -11.67 1.17
C PHE A 84 -13.49 -12.83 0.54
N THR A 85 -14.37 -12.59 -0.41
CA THR A 85 -15.10 -13.67 -1.11
C THR A 85 -14.14 -14.75 -1.67
N LYS A 86 -13.00 -14.32 -2.22
CA LYS A 86 -11.99 -15.23 -2.76
C LYS A 86 -11.21 -15.97 -1.67
N LEU A 87 -11.05 -15.39 -0.48
CA LEU A 87 -10.35 -16.04 0.64
C LEU A 87 -11.17 -17.17 1.26
N PHE A 88 -12.49 -17.03 1.22
CA PHE A 88 -13.43 -18.02 1.75
C PHE A 88 -13.91 -19.04 0.72
N ASP A 89 -13.43 -18.95 -0.53
CA ASP A 89 -13.75 -19.91 -1.60
C ASP A 89 -12.99 -21.22 -1.36
N THR A 90 -13.71 -22.24 -0.91
CA THR A 90 -13.16 -23.57 -0.56
C THR A 90 -13.03 -24.52 -1.75
N GLU A 91 -13.56 -24.17 -2.93
CA GLU A 91 -13.59 -25.08 -4.09
C GLU A 91 -12.19 -25.39 -4.65
N LYS A 92 -11.17 -24.60 -4.32
CA LYS A 92 -9.79 -24.74 -4.82
C LYS A 92 -8.77 -25.15 -3.75
N GLY A 93 -9.18 -25.90 -2.73
CA GLY A 93 -8.28 -26.29 -1.64
C GLY A 93 -8.12 -25.18 -0.60
N GLY A 94 -9.22 -24.82 0.03
CA GLY A 94 -9.40 -23.63 0.87
C GLY A 94 -8.31 -23.39 1.91
N LEU A 95 -8.07 -22.10 2.18
CA LEU A 95 -7.15 -21.65 3.21
C LEU A 95 -7.65 -22.05 4.61
N THR A 96 -6.74 -22.33 5.51
CA THR A 96 -7.06 -22.49 6.92
C THR A 96 -7.53 -21.17 7.52
N PRO A 97 -8.28 -21.19 8.65
CA PRO A 97 -8.71 -19.95 9.31
C PRO A 97 -7.56 -18.99 9.68
N GLU A 98 -6.38 -19.53 9.99
CA GLU A 98 -5.19 -18.74 10.27
C GLU A 98 -4.62 -18.08 9.01
N GLU A 99 -4.55 -18.82 7.90
CA GLU A 99 -4.14 -18.28 6.60
C GLU A 99 -5.11 -17.21 6.11
N ILE A 100 -6.42 -17.42 6.22
CA ILE A 100 -7.45 -16.41 5.92
C ILE A 100 -7.19 -15.12 6.71
N LYS A 101 -6.92 -15.25 8.01
CA LYS A 101 -6.65 -14.10 8.88
C LYS A 101 -5.38 -13.36 8.46
N ASN A 102 -4.31 -14.10 8.12
CA ASN A 102 -3.05 -13.50 7.67
C ASN A 102 -3.20 -12.79 6.34
N GLU A 103 -3.89 -13.40 5.37
CA GLU A 103 -4.18 -12.79 4.06
C GLU A 103 -5.08 -11.55 4.20
N ALA A 104 -6.13 -11.65 5.00
CA ALA A 104 -7.03 -10.51 5.26
C ALA A 104 -6.27 -9.33 5.90
N GLN A 105 -5.36 -9.61 6.85
CA GLN A 105 -4.50 -8.58 7.45
C GLN A 105 -3.58 -7.95 6.40
N GLY A 106 -3.00 -8.77 5.52
CA GLY A 106 -2.18 -8.31 4.40
C GLY A 106 -2.96 -7.35 3.50
N TYR A 107 -4.17 -7.69 3.10
CA TYR A 107 -5.02 -6.83 2.25
C TYR A 107 -5.39 -5.50 2.94
N ILE A 108 -5.71 -5.55 4.24
CA ILE A 108 -6.06 -4.34 5.01
C ILE A 108 -4.86 -3.40 5.08
N VAL A 109 -3.69 -3.91 5.43
CA VAL A 109 -2.47 -3.09 5.56
C VAL A 109 -2.04 -2.56 4.20
N ALA A 110 -1.88 -3.45 3.22
CA ALA A 110 -1.37 -3.07 1.90
C ALA A 110 -2.31 -2.08 1.18
N GLY A 111 -3.61 -2.31 1.23
CA GLY A 111 -4.60 -1.50 0.51
C GLY A 111 -4.91 -0.15 1.16
N SER A 112 -4.67 0.01 2.47
CA SER A 112 -5.01 1.26 3.17
C SER A 112 -3.92 2.31 3.01
N ASP A 113 -2.71 2.01 3.44
CA ASP A 113 -1.65 3.01 3.58
C ASP A 113 -1.09 3.44 2.22
N THR A 114 -0.82 2.50 1.33
CA THR A 114 -0.23 2.80 0.01
C THR A 114 -1.14 3.70 -0.82
N THR A 115 -2.44 3.38 -0.85
CA THR A 115 -3.43 4.17 -1.58
C THR A 115 -3.63 5.54 -0.95
N ALA A 116 -3.72 5.63 0.38
CA ALA A 116 -3.88 6.89 1.09
C ALA A 116 -2.69 7.84 0.86
N VAL A 117 -1.45 7.33 0.94
CA VAL A 117 -0.23 8.12 0.66
C VAL A 117 -0.25 8.62 -0.78
N THR A 118 -0.52 7.76 -1.76
CA THR A 118 -0.56 8.15 -3.17
C THR A 118 -1.61 9.23 -3.41
N LEU A 119 -2.85 9.07 -2.90
CA LEU A 119 -3.91 10.06 -3.05
C LEU A 119 -3.57 11.39 -2.37
N THR A 120 -2.90 11.34 -1.22
CA THR A 120 -2.47 12.56 -0.50
C THR A 120 -1.50 13.37 -1.35
N TYR A 121 -0.46 12.74 -1.89
CA TYR A 121 0.52 13.43 -2.72
C TYR A 121 -0.04 13.85 -4.08
N LEU A 122 -0.90 13.03 -4.69
CA LEU A 122 -1.60 13.41 -5.92
C LEU A 122 -2.45 14.67 -5.69
N THR A 123 -3.25 14.69 -4.64
CA THR A 123 -4.06 15.85 -4.31
C THR A 123 -3.20 17.08 -4.03
N TYR A 124 -2.12 16.92 -3.27
CA TYR A 124 -1.17 17.99 -2.97
C TYR A 124 -0.56 18.57 -4.26
N ALA A 125 -0.06 17.71 -5.15
CA ALA A 125 0.57 18.13 -6.40
C ALA A 125 -0.43 18.83 -7.34
N VAL A 126 -1.62 18.26 -7.52
CA VAL A 126 -2.67 18.82 -8.38
C VAL A 126 -3.18 20.15 -7.82
N CYS A 127 -3.43 20.25 -6.50
CA CYS A 127 -3.88 21.50 -5.88
C CYS A 127 -2.80 22.57 -5.88
N GLY A 128 -1.53 22.20 -5.78
CA GLY A 128 -0.39 23.11 -5.79
C GLY A 128 -0.04 23.68 -7.17
N ASN A 129 -0.45 23.01 -8.24
CA ASN A 129 -0.13 23.41 -9.61
C ASN A 129 -1.40 23.73 -10.42
N LYS A 130 -1.63 25.03 -10.68
CA LYS A 130 -2.82 25.51 -11.40
C LYS A 130 -2.91 24.92 -12.82
N GLN A 131 -1.80 24.78 -13.54
CA GLN A 131 -1.81 24.29 -14.92
C GLN A 131 -2.20 22.81 -14.98
N ILE A 132 -1.66 21.99 -14.07
CA ILE A 132 -1.99 20.58 -13.96
C ILE A 132 -3.46 20.41 -13.59
N ARG A 133 -3.92 21.15 -12.59
CA ARG A 133 -5.31 21.13 -12.13
C ARG A 133 -6.28 21.50 -13.25
N ASP A 134 -6.04 22.61 -13.96
CA ASP A 134 -6.96 23.10 -14.98
C ASP A 134 -7.05 22.13 -16.16
N LYS A 135 -5.94 21.52 -16.57
CA LYS A 135 -5.93 20.47 -17.61
C LYS A 135 -6.69 19.22 -17.17
N LEU A 136 -6.48 18.78 -15.93
CA LEU A 136 -7.17 17.60 -15.38
C LEU A 136 -8.66 17.85 -15.26
N VAL A 137 -9.07 19.02 -14.78
CA VAL A 137 -10.49 19.42 -14.71
C VAL A 137 -11.12 19.45 -16.09
N ALA A 138 -10.44 20.01 -17.10
CA ALA A 138 -10.94 20.05 -18.47
C ALA A 138 -11.13 18.66 -19.07
N GLU A 139 -10.18 17.73 -18.82
CA GLU A 139 -10.28 16.36 -19.31
C GLU A 139 -11.45 15.61 -18.67
N VAL A 140 -11.60 15.71 -17.35
CA VAL A 140 -12.69 15.04 -16.62
C VAL A 140 -14.06 15.65 -16.96
N ALA A 141 -14.14 16.97 -17.11
CA ALA A 141 -15.39 17.67 -17.48
C ALA A 141 -15.88 17.36 -18.90
N ALA A 142 -15.04 16.82 -19.76
CA ALA A 142 -15.43 16.37 -21.10
C ALA A 142 -16.15 15.00 -21.11
N LEU A 143 -16.18 14.29 -20.00
CA LEU A 143 -16.91 13.02 -19.86
C LEU A 143 -18.41 13.26 -19.80
N SER A 144 -19.16 12.34 -20.40
CA SER A 144 -20.62 12.32 -20.32
C SER A 144 -21.09 11.62 -19.05
N GLU A 145 -22.14 12.14 -18.42
CA GLU A 145 -22.78 11.46 -17.26
C GLU A 145 -23.70 10.32 -17.76
N PRO A 146 -23.79 9.16 -17.03
CA PRO A 146 -23.05 8.83 -15.82
C PRO A 146 -21.60 8.39 -16.10
N ILE A 147 -20.67 8.85 -15.29
CA ILE A 147 -19.24 8.50 -15.42
C ILE A 147 -19.01 7.08 -14.88
N HIS A 148 -18.37 6.23 -15.66
CA HIS A 148 -17.99 4.86 -15.29
C HIS A 148 -16.48 4.73 -15.11
N ASP A 149 -16.04 3.67 -14.39
CA ASP A 149 -14.62 3.39 -14.15
C ASP A 149 -13.80 3.25 -15.45
N ASN A 150 -14.39 2.65 -16.49
CA ASN A 150 -13.74 2.51 -17.79
C ASN A 150 -13.46 3.86 -18.47
N ASP A 151 -14.34 4.85 -18.28
CA ASP A 151 -14.17 6.18 -18.84
C ASP A 151 -12.97 6.87 -18.19
N LEU A 152 -12.85 6.79 -16.85
CA LEU A 152 -11.72 7.32 -16.10
C LEU A 152 -10.40 6.62 -16.46
N ARG A 153 -10.41 5.30 -16.65
CA ARG A 153 -9.22 4.53 -17.05
C ARG A 153 -8.69 4.93 -18.43
N SER A 154 -9.55 5.42 -19.31
CA SER A 154 -9.19 5.83 -20.67
C SER A 154 -8.61 7.24 -20.75
N LEU A 155 -8.65 8.05 -19.68
CA LEU A 155 -8.19 9.43 -19.66
C LEU A 155 -6.66 9.52 -19.67
N PRO A 156 -6.04 10.01 -20.75
CA PRO A 156 -4.58 9.98 -20.88
C PRO A 156 -3.89 10.92 -19.90
N TYR A 157 -4.42 12.13 -19.67
CA TYR A 157 -3.80 13.09 -18.78
C TYR A 157 -3.92 12.67 -17.31
N LEU A 158 -5.06 12.16 -16.89
CA LEU A 158 -5.23 11.56 -15.56
C LEU A 158 -4.21 10.45 -15.30
N ASN A 159 -4.02 9.56 -16.28
CA ASN A 159 -3.04 8.47 -16.14
C ASN A 159 -1.59 8.99 -16.08
N MET A 160 -1.26 10.05 -16.82
CA MET A 160 0.06 10.70 -16.70
C MET A 160 0.27 11.32 -15.32
N VAL A 161 -0.71 12.01 -14.76
CA VAL A 161 -0.65 12.62 -13.42
C VAL A 161 -0.51 11.54 -12.34
N ILE A 162 -1.24 10.43 -12.45
CA ILE A 162 -1.11 9.30 -11.52
C ILE A 162 0.28 8.68 -11.62
N SER A 163 0.77 8.42 -12.83
CA SER A 163 2.08 7.79 -13.06
C SER A 163 3.21 8.65 -12.51
N GLU A 164 3.15 9.95 -12.72
CA GLU A 164 4.17 10.90 -12.22
C GLU A 164 4.10 11.04 -10.70
N THR A 165 2.90 11.03 -10.12
CA THR A 165 2.74 10.98 -8.65
C THR A 165 3.38 9.72 -8.07
N LEU A 166 3.18 8.56 -8.70
CA LEU A 166 3.79 7.29 -8.27
C LEU A 166 5.32 7.29 -8.46
N ARG A 167 5.83 7.97 -9.48
CA ARG A 167 7.28 8.13 -9.69
C ARG A 167 7.90 8.96 -8.57
N LEU A 168 7.37 10.15 -8.31
CA LEU A 168 7.92 11.10 -7.33
C LEU A 168 7.66 10.68 -5.88
N HIS A 169 6.48 10.16 -5.60
CA HIS A 169 5.96 9.89 -4.26
C HIS A 169 5.52 8.45 -4.09
N THR A 170 6.38 7.51 -4.52
CA THR A 170 6.08 6.08 -4.34
C THR A 170 5.87 5.73 -2.87
N ALA A 171 4.79 5.02 -2.57
CA ALA A 171 4.49 4.58 -1.20
C ALA A 171 5.47 3.53 -0.67
N VAL A 172 6.18 2.81 -1.56
CA VAL A 172 7.18 1.78 -1.21
C VAL A 172 8.52 2.15 -1.86
N PRO A 173 9.29 3.10 -1.29
CA PRO A 173 10.51 3.62 -1.88
C PRO A 173 11.72 2.67 -1.75
N PHE A 174 11.67 1.73 -0.83
CA PHE A 174 12.76 0.81 -0.52
C PHE A 174 12.75 -0.43 -1.44
N GLY A 175 13.87 -1.16 -1.42
CA GLY A 175 14.00 -2.37 -2.24
C GLY A 175 13.22 -3.55 -1.69
N LEU A 176 12.70 -4.37 -2.60
CA LEU A 176 12.07 -5.64 -2.29
C LEU A 176 13.07 -6.78 -2.56
N PRO A 177 13.59 -7.44 -1.52
CA PRO A 177 14.61 -8.45 -1.66
C PRO A 177 14.11 -9.70 -2.38
N ARG A 178 14.96 -10.30 -3.22
CA ARG A 178 14.75 -11.58 -3.90
C ARG A 178 15.97 -12.47 -3.71
N ALA A 179 15.76 -13.72 -3.37
CA ALA A 179 16.85 -14.69 -3.32
C ALA A 179 17.13 -15.20 -4.73
N VAL A 180 18.41 -15.29 -5.08
CA VAL A 180 18.85 -15.91 -6.33
C VAL A 180 18.56 -17.41 -6.25
N PRO A 181 17.90 -18.00 -7.27
CA PRO A 181 17.50 -19.40 -7.24
C PRO A 181 18.68 -20.38 -7.28
N SER A 182 18.38 -21.66 -7.04
CA SER A 182 19.35 -22.75 -7.19
C SER A 182 19.97 -22.71 -8.59
N GLY A 183 21.30 -22.89 -8.67
CA GLY A 183 22.08 -22.76 -9.90
C GLY A 183 22.67 -21.36 -10.14
N GLY A 184 22.25 -20.36 -9.37
CA GLY A 184 22.69 -18.98 -9.58
C GLY A 184 21.95 -18.26 -10.71
N ALA A 185 22.31 -17.01 -10.98
CA ALA A 185 21.77 -16.23 -12.09
C ALA A 185 22.81 -15.24 -12.62
N SER A 186 22.79 -15.00 -13.94
CA SER A 186 23.61 -13.95 -14.55
C SER A 186 22.79 -12.68 -14.76
N PHE A 187 23.32 -11.53 -14.33
CA PHE A 187 22.67 -10.23 -14.42
C PHE A 187 23.66 -9.21 -15.02
N LYS A 188 23.37 -8.72 -16.20
CA LYS A 188 24.24 -7.76 -16.93
C LYS A 188 25.72 -8.18 -16.96
N GLY A 189 26.02 -9.48 -17.17
CA GLY A 189 27.38 -10.00 -17.21
C GLY A 189 28.01 -10.38 -15.85
N TYR A 190 27.31 -10.12 -14.74
CA TYR A 190 27.75 -10.55 -13.40
C TYR A 190 27.04 -11.84 -13.01
N PHE A 191 27.80 -12.84 -12.60
CA PHE A 191 27.24 -14.07 -12.04
C PHE A 191 26.94 -13.88 -10.55
N LEU A 192 25.71 -14.19 -10.16
CA LEU A 192 25.24 -14.14 -8.78
C LEU A 192 25.05 -15.58 -8.28
N PRO A 193 25.71 -15.99 -7.20
CA PRO A 193 25.57 -17.34 -6.67
C PRO A 193 24.18 -17.56 -6.05
N SER A 194 23.78 -18.84 -6.02
CA SER A 194 22.56 -19.26 -5.33
C SER A 194 22.51 -18.77 -3.89
N GLY A 195 21.35 -18.30 -3.43
CA GLY A 195 21.13 -17.80 -2.09
C GLY A 195 21.57 -16.34 -1.89
N ALA A 196 22.28 -15.71 -2.84
CA ALA A 196 22.54 -14.29 -2.79
C ALA A 196 21.22 -13.50 -2.80
N THR A 197 21.13 -12.45 -2.02
CA THR A 197 19.95 -11.55 -2.02
C THR A 197 20.21 -10.37 -2.93
N VAL A 198 19.30 -10.15 -3.87
CA VAL A 198 19.32 -9.00 -4.79
C VAL A 198 18.10 -8.12 -4.52
N SER A 199 18.25 -6.83 -4.74
CA SER A 199 17.17 -5.88 -4.55
C SER A 199 17.37 -4.66 -5.45
N THR A 200 16.26 -4.07 -5.91
CA THR A 200 16.22 -2.77 -6.56
C THR A 200 15.29 -1.87 -5.77
N GLN A 201 15.62 -0.60 -5.63
CA GLN A 201 14.74 0.35 -4.95
C GLN A 201 14.14 1.34 -5.94
N SER A 202 12.84 1.54 -5.84
CA SER A 202 12.10 2.45 -6.72
C SER A 202 12.56 3.91 -6.55
N TYR A 203 12.92 4.34 -5.35
CA TYR A 203 13.39 5.71 -5.12
C TYR A 203 14.54 6.11 -6.05
N SER A 204 15.59 5.28 -6.15
CA SER A 204 16.73 5.57 -7.01
C SER A 204 16.41 5.40 -8.49
N LEU A 205 15.63 4.35 -8.83
CA LEU A 205 15.25 4.10 -10.23
C LEU A 205 14.37 5.22 -10.81
N HIS A 206 13.43 5.72 -10.00
CA HIS A 206 12.52 6.80 -10.41
C HIS A 206 13.19 8.18 -10.45
N ARG A 207 14.44 8.27 -10.01
CA ARG A 207 15.25 9.51 -10.00
C ARG A 207 16.56 9.36 -10.77
N ASP A 208 16.64 8.35 -11.63
CA ASP A 208 17.81 8.18 -12.49
C ASP A 208 17.87 9.31 -13.55
N PRO A 209 18.86 10.21 -13.50
CA PRO A 209 18.93 11.34 -14.42
C PRO A 209 19.20 10.93 -15.88
N THR A 210 19.60 9.68 -16.11
CA THR A 210 19.76 9.15 -17.47
C THR A 210 18.41 8.83 -18.13
N VAL A 211 17.36 8.67 -17.33
CA VAL A 211 15.98 8.38 -17.76
C VAL A 211 15.07 9.59 -17.57
N PHE A 212 15.24 10.31 -16.48
CA PHE A 212 14.46 11.49 -16.10
C PHE A 212 15.38 12.71 -16.01
N PRO A 213 15.40 13.61 -17.01
CA PRO A 213 16.33 14.76 -17.05
C PRO A 213 16.25 15.67 -15.81
N ASP A 214 15.03 15.88 -15.29
CA ASP A 214 14.76 16.66 -14.08
C ASP A 214 14.08 15.74 -13.03
N PRO A 215 14.84 14.83 -12.38
CA PRO A 215 14.26 13.69 -11.67
C PRO A 215 13.45 14.04 -10.42
N ASP A 216 13.63 15.25 -9.88
CA ASP A 216 12.95 15.70 -8.64
C ASP A 216 11.78 16.67 -8.89
N THR A 217 11.46 16.93 -10.15
CA THR A 217 10.39 17.86 -10.55
C THR A 217 9.29 17.18 -11.34
#